data_3cc39557892e21c7d1b4e2cfff8635e4
#
_entry.id   3cc39557892e21c7d1b4e2cfff8635e4
#
_cell.length_a   1.000
_cell.length_b   1.000
_cell.length_c   1.000
_cell.angle_alpha   90.00
_cell.angle_beta   90.00
_cell.angle_gamma   90.00
#
_symmetry.space_group_name_H-M   'P 1'
#
loop_
_entity.id
_entity.type
_entity.pdbx_description
1 polymer ?
#
loop_
_entity_poly.entity_id
_entity_poly.type
_entity_poly.pdbx_seq_one_letter_code
_entity_poly.pdbx_strand_id
1 'polypeptide(L)' 'MKKVYNIYDISNGDGVYVQTVTKEISARFICRQHNKNGERNYMYLQSYE' A
#
# COMPACT_ATOMS: atom_id res chain seq x y z
N MET A 1 11.05 16.63 6.76
CA MET A 1 9.93 15.90 6.14
C MET A 1 10.05 14.42 6.46
N LYS A 2 8.93 13.81 6.80
CA LYS A 2 8.88 12.38 7.07
C LYS A 2 8.51 11.61 5.81
N LYS A 3 9.22 10.54 5.56
CA LYS A 3 8.87 9.62 4.49
C LYS A 3 7.74 8.73 4.98
N VAL A 4 6.66 8.65 4.21
CA VAL A 4 5.52 7.81 4.55
C VAL A 4 5.14 6.98 3.33
N TYR A 5 4.29 5.98 3.54
CA TYR A 5 3.87 5.06 2.49
C TYR A 5 2.35 4.96 2.53
N ASN A 6 1.72 5.43 1.46
CA ASN A 6 0.27 5.39 1.32
C ASN A 6 -0.13 4.11 0.63
N ILE A 7 -1.06 3.38 1.23
CA ILE A 7 -1.51 2.08 0.72
C ILE A 7 -2.87 2.26 0.06
N TYR A 8 -3.02 1.67 -1.12
CA TYR A 8 -4.23 1.78 -1.93
C TYR A 8 -4.74 0.41 -2.31
N ASP A 9 -6.06 0.28 -2.32
CA ASP A 9 -6.75 -0.91 -2.84
C ASP A 9 -6.98 -0.68 -4.33
N ILE A 10 -6.34 -1.48 -5.17
CA ILE A 10 -6.43 -1.35 -6.62
C ILE A 10 -7.22 -2.50 -7.26
N SER A 11 -7.92 -3.28 -6.46
CA SER A 11 -8.65 -4.43 -6.96
C SER A 11 -9.74 -4.04 -7.96
N ASN A 12 -10.30 -2.84 -7.83
CA ASN A 12 -11.32 -2.34 -8.75
C ASN A 12 -10.74 -1.44 -9.85
N GLY A 13 -9.43 -1.29 -9.88
CA GLY A 13 -8.78 -0.48 -10.89
C GLY A 13 -8.72 1.01 -10.60
N ASP A 14 -9.39 1.49 -9.55
CA ASP A 14 -9.50 2.92 -9.26
C ASP A 14 -8.49 3.44 -8.23
N GLY A 15 -7.97 2.57 -7.38
CA GLY A 15 -7.01 2.99 -6.37
C GLY A 15 -7.66 3.72 -5.21
N VAL A 16 -8.31 2.99 -4.33
CA VAL A 16 -8.97 3.56 -3.16
C VAL A 16 -7.97 3.61 -1.98
N TYR A 17 -7.82 4.78 -1.39
CA TYR A 17 -6.92 4.95 -0.25
C TYR A 17 -7.35 4.07 0.93
N VAL A 18 -6.38 3.36 1.52
CA VAL A 18 -6.63 2.48 2.66
C VAL A 18 -6.05 3.07 3.94
N GLN A 19 -4.73 3.26 3.96
CA GLN A 19 -4.06 3.78 5.15
C GLN A 19 -2.65 4.24 4.82
N THR A 20 -2.04 4.95 5.76
CA THR A 20 -0.66 5.42 5.64
C THR A 20 0.17 4.80 6.76
N VAL A 21 1.37 4.33 6.42
CA VAL A 21 2.32 3.81 7.41
C VAL A 21 3.65 4.53 7.24
N THR A 22 4.47 4.50 8.29
CA THR A 22 5.74 5.24 8.29
C THR A 22 6.94 4.38 7.91
N LYS A 23 6.76 3.07 7.84
CA LYS A 23 7.84 2.14 7.51
C LYS A 23 7.50 1.35 6.24
N GLU A 24 8.48 1.27 5.34
CA GLU A 24 8.27 0.55 4.09
C GLU A 24 7.96 -0.93 4.33
N ILE A 25 8.64 -1.54 5.31
CA ILE A 25 8.41 -2.97 5.58
C ILE A 25 6.97 -3.22 6.01
N SER A 26 6.37 -2.27 6.74
CA SER A 26 4.96 -2.39 7.12
C SER A 26 4.04 -2.32 5.90
N ALA A 27 4.33 -1.39 4.98
CA ALA A 27 3.56 -1.26 3.75
C ALA A 27 3.65 -2.54 2.91
N ARG A 28 4.87 -3.08 2.77
CA ARG A 28 5.08 -4.30 2.01
C ARG A 28 4.34 -5.49 2.63
N PHE A 29 4.36 -5.58 3.96
CA PHE A 29 3.69 -6.66 4.66
C PHE A 29 2.18 -6.61 4.43
N ILE A 30 1.58 -5.42 4.56
CA ILE A 30 0.15 -5.24 4.36
C ILE A 30 -0.25 -5.60 2.92
N CYS A 31 0.52 -5.11 1.95
CA CYS A 31 0.24 -5.43 0.55
C CYS A 31 0.36 -6.92 0.28
N ARG A 32 1.38 -7.56 0.86
CA ARG A 32 1.56 -9.00 0.68
C ARG A 32 0.39 -9.80 1.25
N GLN A 33 -0.17 -9.37 2.38
CA GLN A 33 -1.30 -10.06 2.99
C GLN A 33 -2.52 -10.04 2.07
N HIS A 34 -2.68 -8.98 1.29
CA HIS A 34 -3.84 -8.81 0.40
C HIS A 34 -3.57 -9.24 -1.04
N ASN A 35 -2.29 -9.45 -1.40
CA ASN A 35 -1.91 -9.84 -2.76
C ASN A 35 -1.56 -11.33 -2.84
N LYS A 36 -2.48 -12.16 -2.37
CA LYS A 36 -2.25 -13.62 -2.34
C LYS A 36 -2.42 -14.22 -3.73
N ASN A 37 -1.69 -15.31 -3.98
CA ASN A 37 -1.81 -16.09 -5.21
C ASN A 37 -1.47 -15.29 -6.47
N GLY A 38 -0.58 -14.29 -6.32
CA GLY A 38 -0.14 -13.49 -7.45
C GLY A 38 -1.10 -12.41 -7.87
N GLU A 39 -2.22 -12.25 -7.15
CA GLU A 39 -3.17 -11.19 -7.43
C GLU A 39 -2.66 -9.85 -6.90
N ARG A 40 -2.88 -8.78 -7.67
CA ARG A 40 -2.53 -7.43 -7.25
C ARG A 40 -3.76 -6.71 -6.76
N ASN A 41 -4.02 -6.83 -5.47
CA ASN A 41 -5.17 -6.17 -4.86
C ASN A 41 -4.79 -4.88 -4.15
N TYR A 42 -3.53 -4.78 -3.67
CA TYR A 42 -3.06 -3.61 -2.95
C TYR A 42 -1.73 -3.14 -3.53
N MET A 43 -1.48 -1.83 -3.40
CA MET A 43 -0.19 -1.24 -3.75
C MET A 43 0.12 -0.13 -2.75
N TYR A 44 1.40 0.29 -2.71
CA TYR A 44 1.77 1.43 -1.89
C TYR A 44 2.66 2.38 -2.69
N LEU A 45 2.58 3.66 -2.34
CA LEU A 45 3.40 4.70 -2.95
C LEU A 45 4.10 5.49 -1.85
N GLN A 46 5.36 5.81 -2.08
CA GLN A 46 6.14 6.62 -1.17
C GLN A 46 5.70 8.08 -1.28
N SER A 47 5.61 8.75 -0.14
CA SER A 47 5.26 10.16 -0.09
C SER A 47 5.99 10.80 1.07
N TYR A 48 5.81 12.10 1.25
CA TYR A 48 6.43 12.85 2.34
C TYR A 48 5.38 13.70 3.05
N GLU A 49 5.50 13.78 4.37
CA GLU A 49 4.66 14.65 5.18
C GLU A 49 5.48 15.70 5.90
#